data_690d283327e4dd59f20eb59a37af6d38
#
_entry.id   690d283327e4dd59f20eb59a37af6d38
#
_cell.length_a   1.000
_cell.length_b   1.000
_cell.length_c   1.000
_cell.angle_alpha   90.00
_cell.angle_beta   90.00
_cell.angle_gamma   90.00
#
_symmetry.space_group_name_H-M   'P 1'
#
loop_
_entity.id
_entity.type
_entity.pdbx_description
1 polymer ?
#
loop_
_entity_poly.entity_id
_entity_poly.type
_entity_poly.pdbx_seq_one_letter_code
_entity_poly.pdbx_strand_id
1 'polypeptide(L)'
;IYTPCEYNLNKETGRVDYDQMEEVALREKPKMIIGGGSAYSREWDYKRMREIADKVGAILMIDMAHPAGLIAAGVLENPVKYAHIVTSTTHKTLRGPRGGVIMMGKDFPNPWGKKTPKGEIKMMSQLLDSAVFPGIQGGPLEHVIAAKAVAFGEILQPEFKEYAKQVQKNAAVLAQALICLLYTSPSP
;
A
#
# COMPACT_ATOMS: atom_id res chain seq x y z
N ILE A 1 15.74 14.49 8.74
CA ILE A 1 15.34 13.46 9.72
C ILE A 1 15.50 12.06 9.12
N TYR A 2 15.23 11.89 7.81
CA TYR A 2 15.37 10.64 7.08
C TYR A 2 16.33 10.79 5.92
N THR A 3 17.08 9.72 5.63
CA THR A 3 17.93 9.63 4.44
C THR A 3 17.25 8.68 3.47
N PRO A 4 16.64 9.18 2.38
CA PRO A 4 16.02 8.33 1.39
C PRO A 4 17.06 7.62 0.52
N CYS A 5 16.78 6.38 0.16
CA CYS A 5 17.49 5.60 -0.84
C CYS A 5 16.48 5.15 -1.88
N GLU A 6 16.81 5.23 -3.14
CA GLU A 6 15.88 4.99 -4.23
C GLU A 6 16.15 3.64 -4.89
N TYR A 7 15.08 2.97 -5.28
CA TYR A 7 15.07 1.90 -6.27
C TYR A 7 14.17 2.32 -7.44
N ASN A 8 14.42 1.82 -8.61
CA ASN A 8 13.82 2.33 -9.83
C ASN A 8 13.11 1.25 -10.63
N LEU A 9 12.53 1.66 -11.75
CA LEU A 9 12.02 0.75 -12.74
C LEU A 9 13.18 0.29 -13.65
N ASN A 10 13.11 -0.95 -14.07
CA ASN A 10 13.94 -1.45 -15.15
C ASN A 10 13.53 -0.73 -16.45
N LYS A 11 14.49 -0.08 -17.11
CA LYS A 11 14.24 0.77 -18.28
C LYS A 11 13.75 0.01 -19.51
N GLU A 12 14.06 -1.27 -19.62
CA GLU A 12 13.67 -2.10 -20.76
C GLU A 12 12.24 -2.64 -20.59
N THR A 13 11.88 -3.00 -19.37
CA THR A 13 10.59 -3.64 -19.09
C THR A 13 9.52 -2.69 -18.56
N GLY A 14 9.92 -1.51 -18.06
CA GLY A 14 9.05 -0.57 -17.34
C GLY A 14 8.46 -1.15 -16.06
N ARG A 15 9.06 -2.20 -15.50
CA ARG A 15 8.64 -2.83 -14.23
C ARG A 15 9.60 -2.46 -13.12
N VAL A 16 9.11 -2.54 -11.87
CA VAL A 16 9.97 -2.38 -10.70
C VAL A 16 11.15 -3.36 -10.78
N ASP A 17 12.35 -2.83 -10.60
CA ASP A 17 13.58 -3.61 -10.59
C ASP A 17 13.83 -4.14 -9.17
N TYR A 18 13.35 -5.34 -8.91
CA TYR A 18 13.47 -5.97 -7.59
C TYR A 18 14.91 -6.40 -7.27
N ASP A 19 15.73 -6.66 -8.29
CA ASP A 19 17.14 -7.02 -8.07
C ASP A 19 17.93 -5.78 -7.67
N GLN A 20 17.70 -4.64 -8.33
CA GLN A 20 18.23 -3.35 -7.89
C GLN A 20 17.74 -2.98 -6.48
N MET A 21 16.43 -3.20 -6.19
CA MET A 21 15.88 -2.96 -4.85
C MET A 21 16.63 -3.78 -3.80
N GLU A 22 16.93 -5.05 -4.07
CA GLU A 22 17.67 -5.92 -3.15
C GLU A 22 19.11 -5.43 -2.97
N GLU A 23 19.80 -5.09 -4.05
CA GLU A 23 21.16 -4.55 -4.00
C GLU A 23 21.24 -3.29 -3.13
N VAL A 24 20.33 -2.34 -3.38
CA VAL A 24 20.25 -1.09 -2.59
C VAL A 24 19.93 -1.40 -1.14
N ALA A 25 18.98 -2.30 -0.87
CA ALA A 25 18.60 -2.66 0.49
C ALA A 25 19.76 -3.31 1.27
N LEU A 26 20.51 -4.19 0.64
CA LEU A 26 21.69 -4.83 1.26
C LEU A 26 22.81 -3.84 1.55
N ARG A 27 23.03 -2.87 0.66
CA ARG A 27 24.04 -1.82 0.82
C ARG A 27 23.68 -0.81 1.89
N GLU A 28 22.45 -0.27 1.81
CA GLU A 28 22.02 0.87 2.64
C GLU A 28 21.38 0.44 3.98
N LYS A 29 20.93 -0.81 4.08
CA LYS A 29 20.28 -1.40 5.26
C LYS A 29 19.18 -0.49 5.82
N PRO A 30 18.16 -0.14 5.02
CA PRO A 30 17.11 0.76 5.43
C PRO A 30 16.30 0.17 6.60
N LYS A 31 15.76 1.05 7.44
CA LYS A 31 14.84 0.64 8.52
C LYS A 31 13.44 0.34 7.99
N MET A 32 13.11 0.88 6.80
CA MET A 32 11.80 0.71 6.15
C MET A 32 11.98 0.71 4.64
N ILE A 33 11.30 -0.22 3.98
CA ILE A 33 11.11 -0.24 2.53
C ILE A 33 9.66 0.15 2.26
N ILE A 34 9.46 1.12 1.37
CA ILE A 34 8.14 1.63 1.01
C ILE A 34 7.86 1.24 -0.44
N GLY A 35 6.71 0.60 -0.68
CA GLY A 35 6.20 0.31 -2.01
C GLY A 35 4.83 0.93 -2.23
N GLY A 36 4.49 1.12 -3.49
CA GLY A 36 3.25 1.73 -3.92
C GLY A 36 3.47 2.77 -5.02
N GLY A 37 2.44 3.08 -5.77
CA GLY A 37 2.54 4.04 -6.85
C GLY A 37 1.18 4.53 -7.34
N SER A 38 1.15 5.78 -7.79
CA SER A 38 -0.06 6.42 -8.29
C SER A 38 -0.34 6.08 -9.75
N ALA A 39 0.70 5.95 -10.56
CA ALA A 39 0.61 5.79 -12.02
C ALA A 39 1.25 4.48 -12.53
N TYR A 40 1.60 3.58 -11.64
CA TYR A 40 2.19 2.30 -11.99
C TYR A 40 1.09 1.30 -12.37
N SER A 41 1.00 0.95 -13.65
CA SER A 41 -0.07 0.12 -14.23
C SER A 41 0.25 -1.39 -14.24
N ARG A 42 1.19 -1.82 -13.45
CA ARG A 42 1.60 -3.23 -13.32
C ARG A 42 1.37 -3.70 -11.89
N GLU A 43 1.30 -5.01 -11.70
CA GLU A 43 1.23 -5.60 -10.36
C GLU A 43 2.59 -5.51 -9.66
N TRP A 44 2.53 -5.34 -8.35
CA TRP A 44 3.67 -5.37 -7.46
C TRP A 44 3.91 -6.81 -6.98
N ASP A 45 5.15 -7.26 -6.98
CA ASP A 45 5.52 -8.51 -6.32
C ASP A 45 5.76 -8.27 -4.82
N TYR A 46 4.66 -8.23 -4.07
CA TYR A 46 4.70 -7.99 -2.62
C TYR A 46 5.47 -9.08 -1.87
N LYS A 47 5.44 -10.32 -2.40
CA LYS A 47 6.19 -11.44 -1.82
C LYS A 47 7.69 -11.20 -1.93
N ARG A 48 8.18 -10.84 -3.12
CA ARG A 48 9.59 -10.52 -3.35
C ARG A 48 10.04 -9.33 -2.52
N MET A 49 9.22 -8.29 -2.41
CA MET A 49 9.50 -7.14 -1.55
C MET A 49 9.62 -7.53 -0.08
N ARG A 50 8.75 -8.44 0.39
CA ARG A 50 8.82 -8.96 1.75
C ARG A 50 10.10 -9.75 2.00
N GLU A 51 10.50 -10.61 1.08
CA GLU A 51 11.74 -11.37 1.16
C GLU A 51 12.97 -10.45 1.25
N ILE A 52 12.99 -9.36 0.46
CA ILE A 52 14.04 -8.34 0.51
C ILE A 52 14.05 -7.63 1.87
N ALA A 53 12.88 -7.21 2.36
CA ALA A 53 12.76 -6.54 3.65
C ALA A 53 13.27 -7.43 4.80
N ASP A 54 12.90 -8.70 4.79
CA ASP A 54 13.33 -9.68 5.81
C ASP A 54 14.84 -9.88 5.81
N LYS A 55 15.48 -9.93 4.62
CA LYS A 55 16.95 -10.07 4.50
C LYS A 55 17.73 -8.97 5.22
N VAL A 56 17.19 -7.76 5.27
CA VAL A 56 17.86 -6.60 5.87
C VAL A 56 17.25 -6.19 7.22
N GLY A 57 16.22 -6.89 7.68
CA GLY A 57 15.50 -6.56 8.91
C GLY A 57 14.69 -5.25 8.82
N ALA A 58 14.26 -4.88 7.62
CA ALA A 58 13.46 -3.69 7.38
C ALA A 58 11.97 -3.94 7.57
N ILE A 59 11.22 -2.90 7.96
CA ILE A 59 9.77 -2.91 7.90
C ILE A 59 9.36 -2.71 6.44
N LEU A 60 8.51 -3.57 5.91
CA LEU A 60 7.86 -3.36 4.62
C LEU A 60 6.55 -2.60 4.83
N MET A 61 6.44 -1.42 4.25
CA MET A 61 5.21 -0.63 4.17
C MET A 61 4.74 -0.55 2.73
N ILE A 62 3.47 -0.85 2.48
CA ILE A 62 2.86 -0.74 1.15
C ILE A 62 1.73 0.29 1.21
N ASP A 63 1.83 1.32 0.36
CA ASP A 63 0.70 2.20 0.10
C ASP A 63 -0.09 1.68 -1.10
N MET A 64 -1.31 1.20 -0.83
CA MET A 64 -2.19 0.66 -1.86
C MET A 64 -3.31 1.62 -2.26
N ALA A 65 -3.19 2.90 -1.95
CA ALA A 65 -4.28 3.87 -2.08
C ALA A 65 -4.96 3.88 -3.46
N HIS A 66 -4.20 3.80 -4.54
CA HIS A 66 -4.77 3.81 -5.89
C HIS A 66 -5.52 2.53 -6.25
N PRO A 67 -4.94 1.32 -6.12
CA PRO A 67 -5.61 0.07 -6.47
C PRO A 67 -6.49 -0.52 -5.36
N ALA A 68 -6.65 0.15 -4.22
CA ALA A 68 -7.28 -0.43 -3.03
C ALA A 68 -8.67 -1.04 -3.27
N GLY A 69 -9.49 -0.43 -4.11
CA GLY A 69 -10.81 -0.96 -4.47
C GLY A 69 -10.73 -2.27 -5.26
N LEU A 70 -9.77 -2.39 -6.18
CA LEU A 70 -9.56 -3.63 -6.95
C LEU A 70 -8.99 -4.74 -6.07
N ILE A 71 -8.12 -4.37 -5.13
CA ILE A 71 -7.57 -5.29 -4.12
C ILE A 71 -8.69 -5.80 -3.20
N ALA A 72 -9.53 -4.91 -2.69
CA ALA A 72 -10.67 -5.27 -1.83
C ALA A 72 -11.68 -6.18 -2.55
N ALA A 73 -11.90 -5.96 -3.85
CA ALA A 73 -12.72 -6.82 -4.70
C ALA A 73 -12.08 -8.18 -5.05
N GLY A 74 -10.82 -8.40 -4.67
CA GLY A 74 -10.06 -9.62 -4.99
C GLY A 74 -9.69 -9.73 -6.48
N VAL A 75 -9.60 -8.61 -7.19
CA VAL A 75 -9.17 -8.52 -8.60
C VAL A 75 -7.65 -8.43 -8.70
N LEU A 76 -7.00 -7.81 -7.69
CA LEU A 76 -5.55 -7.71 -7.58
C LEU A 76 -5.07 -8.38 -6.29
N GLU A 77 -3.77 -8.69 -6.25
CA GLU A 77 -3.11 -9.28 -5.07
C GLU A 77 -3.23 -8.36 -3.85
N ASN A 78 -3.42 -8.98 -2.67
CA ASN A 78 -3.60 -8.25 -1.42
C ASN A 78 -2.26 -8.11 -0.65
N PRO A 79 -1.70 -6.90 -0.53
CA PRO A 79 -0.43 -6.66 0.17
C PRO A 79 -0.48 -6.95 1.68
N VAL A 80 -1.66 -6.96 2.31
CA VAL A 80 -1.82 -7.21 3.75
C VAL A 80 -1.26 -8.56 4.17
N LYS A 81 -1.20 -9.53 3.24
CA LYS A 81 -0.61 -10.85 3.48
C LYS A 81 0.92 -10.80 3.67
N TYR A 82 1.58 -9.82 3.08
CA TYR A 82 3.04 -9.75 2.98
C TYR A 82 3.62 -8.57 3.75
N ALA A 83 3.01 -7.39 3.62
CA ALA A 83 3.51 -6.17 4.24
C ALA A 83 3.33 -6.17 5.77
N HIS A 84 4.26 -5.53 6.45
CA HIS A 84 4.14 -5.28 7.88
C HIS A 84 3.08 -4.21 8.17
N ILE A 85 3.06 -3.17 7.34
CA ILE A 85 2.12 -2.04 7.43
C ILE A 85 1.58 -1.77 6.03
N VAL A 86 0.28 -1.54 5.94
CA VAL A 86 -0.39 -1.14 4.69
C VAL A 86 -1.13 0.17 4.93
N THR A 87 -0.93 1.12 4.04
CA THR A 87 -1.67 2.39 4.06
C THR A 87 -2.57 2.50 2.84
N SER A 88 -3.66 3.21 2.99
CA SER A 88 -4.56 3.55 1.88
C SER A 88 -5.30 4.86 2.16
N THR A 89 -5.79 5.44 1.08
CA THR A 89 -6.87 6.43 1.15
C THR A 89 -8.21 5.74 0.98
N THR A 90 -9.29 6.37 1.46
CA THR A 90 -10.65 5.83 1.31
C THR A 90 -11.42 6.42 0.14
N HIS A 91 -10.91 7.48 -0.50
CA HIS A 91 -11.60 8.30 -1.50
C HIS A 91 -11.14 8.10 -2.96
N LYS A 92 -10.40 7.04 -3.25
CA LYS A 92 -9.98 6.67 -4.62
C LYS A 92 -10.84 5.49 -5.12
N THR A 93 -10.24 4.39 -5.51
CA THR A 93 -10.98 3.21 -6.00
C THR A 93 -11.89 2.56 -4.94
N LEU A 94 -11.68 2.85 -3.65
CA LEU A 94 -12.62 2.46 -2.59
C LEU A 94 -13.93 3.26 -2.58
N ARG A 95 -14.03 4.35 -3.32
CA ARG A 95 -15.25 5.20 -3.48
C ARG A 95 -15.84 5.75 -2.18
N GLY A 96 -15.03 5.84 -1.13
CA GLY A 96 -15.45 6.35 0.17
C GLY A 96 -15.18 7.84 0.37
N PRO A 97 -15.41 8.35 1.56
CA PRO A 97 -15.13 9.75 1.93
C PRO A 97 -13.62 10.00 1.95
N ARG A 98 -13.24 11.27 1.87
CA ARG A 98 -11.85 11.66 1.98
C ARG A 98 -11.29 11.31 3.37
N GLY A 99 -10.22 10.54 3.38
CA GLY A 99 -9.55 10.08 4.59
C GLY A 99 -8.49 9.04 4.29
N GLY A 100 -7.81 8.60 5.35
CA GLY A 100 -6.80 7.54 5.31
C GLY A 100 -7.18 6.36 6.19
N VAL A 101 -6.48 5.26 5.98
CA VAL A 101 -6.54 4.06 6.82
C VAL A 101 -5.15 3.43 6.89
N ILE A 102 -4.79 2.93 8.07
CA ILE A 102 -3.58 2.15 8.32
C ILE A 102 -4.02 0.75 8.74
N MET A 103 -3.43 -0.27 8.15
CA MET A 103 -3.78 -1.66 8.38
C MET A 103 -2.54 -2.49 8.62
N MET A 104 -2.70 -3.59 9.35
CA MET A 104 -1.70 -4.64 9.51
C MET A 104 -2.40 -5.99 9.43
N GLY A 105 -1.77 -6.96 8.75
CA GLY A 105 -2.27 -8.33 8.72
C GLY A 105 -1.99 -9.08 10.04
N LYS A 106 -0.88 -8.75 10.69
CA LYS A 106 -0.46 -9.31 11.98
C LYS A 106 0.28 -8.24 12.76
N ASP A 107 -0.07 -8.10 14.03
CA ASP A 107 0.68 -7.22 14.94
C ASP A 107 1.99 -7.87 15.41
N PHE A 108 2.97 -7.05 15.74
CA PHE A 108 4.30 -7.51 16.13
C PHE A 108 4.96 -6.54 17.12
N PRO A 109 5.91 -7.03 17.96
CA PRO A 109 6.69 -6.17 18.84
C PRO A 109 7.49 -5.15 18.04
N ASN A 110 7.49 -3.87 18.47
CA ASN A 110 8.25 -2.87 17.75
C ASN A 110 9.76 -3.15 17.77
N PRO A 111 10.48 -3.01 16.65
CA PRO A 111 11.91 -3.34 16.56
C PRO A 111 12.81 -2.29 17.20
N TRP A 112 12.26 -1.17 17.66
CA TRP A 112 13.04 -0.06 18.24
C TRP A 112 13.14 -0.11 19.77
N GLY A 113 12.67 -1.18 20.41
CA GLY A 113 12.74 -1.36 21.85
C GLY A 113 11.90 -0.36 22.67
N LYS A 114 10.92 0.29 22.05
CA LYS A 114 10.01 1.19 22.78
C LYS A 114 9.18 0.40 23.79
N LYS A 115 9.14 0.89 25.03
CA LYS A 115 8.49 0.20 26.14
C LYS A 115 7.27 0.95 26.67
N THR A 116 6.38 0.22 27.30
CA THR A 116 5.30 0.75 28.13
C THR A 116 5.87 1.28 29.46
N PRO A 117 5.09 2.06 30.23
CA PRO A 117 5.50 2.47 31.60
C PRO A 117 5.81 1.28 32.52
N LYS A 118 5.24 0.10 32.22
CA LYS A 118 5.48 -1.15 32.96
C LYS A 118 6.74 -1.90 32.53
N GLY A 119 7.48 -1.37 31.54
CA GLY A 119 8.72 -1.99 31.02
C GLY A 119 8.53 -3.03 29.92
N GLU A 120 7.31 -3.33 29.50
CA GLU A 120 7.00 -4.26 28.43
C GLU A 120 7.25 -3.65 27.03
N ILE A 121 7.70 -4.44 26.07
CA ILE A 121 7.86 -3.97 24.69
C ILE A 121 6.48 -3.63 24.09
N LYS A 122 6.32 -2.42 23.58
CA LYS A 122 5.09 -2.02 22.88
C LYS A 122 4.94 -2.78 21.58
N MET A 123 3.71 -3.17 21.29
CA MET A 123 3.36 -3.69 19.95
C MET A 123 3.36 -2.54 18.92
N MET A 124 3.52 -2.89 17.64
CA MET A 124 3.54 -1.89 16.55
C MET A 124 2.21 -1.14 16.46
N SER A 125 1.08 -1.82 16.65
CA SER A 125 -0.25 -1.18 16.70
C SER A 125 -0.30 -0.03 17.71
N GLN A 126 0.24 -0.24 18.94
CA GLN A 126 0.27 0.78 19.97
C GLN A 126 1.10 2.01 19.58
N LEU A 127 2.17 1.80 18.78
CA LEU A 127 2.97 2.92 18.26
C LEU A 127 2.22 3.68 17.17
N LEU A 128 1.56 2.97 16.26
CA LEU A 128 0.76 3.58 15.21
C LEU A 128 -0.43 4.34 15.79
N ASP A 129 -1.16 3.75 16.73
CA ASP A 129 -2.28 4.41 17.40
C ASP A 129 -1.84 5.71 18.07
N SER A 130 -0.76 5.67 18.84
CA SER A 130 -0.25 6.87 19.51
C SER A 130 0.35 7.90 18.54
N ALA A 131 0.86 7.49 17.39
CA ALA A 131 1.32 8.41 16.37
C ALA A 131 0.15 9.08 15.63
N VAL A 132 -0.96 8.39 15.44
CA VAL A 132 -2.18 8.95 14.89
C VAL A 132 -2.84 9.87 15.91
N PHE A 133 -3.14 9.36 17.08
CA PHE A 133 -3.76 10.13 18.16
C PHE A 133 -3.09 9.80 19.52
N PRO A 134 -2.62 10.82 20.25
CA PRO A 134 -2.71 12.27 19.98
C PRO A 134 -1.55 12.85 19.14
N GLY A 135 -0.74 12.00 18.48
CA GLY A 135 0.49 12.44 17.83
C GLY A 135 0.28 13.46 16.71
N ILE A 136 -0.64 13.21 15.80
CA ILE A 136 -0.90 14.06 14.62
C ILE A 136 -2.36 14.53 14.59
N GLN A 137 -3.31 13.65 14.96
CA GLN A 137 -4.75 13.92 14.91
C GLN A 137 -5.25 14.47 16.25
N GLY A 138 -6.41 15.17 16.20
CA GLY A 138 -7.18 15.59 17.34
C GLY A 138 -8.54 14.90 17.38
N GLY A 139 -9.61 15.64 17.72
CA GLY A 139 -10.97 15.13 17.74
C GLY A 139 -11.37 14.51 16.41
N PRO A 140 -11.95 13.30 16.42
CA PRO A 140 -12.27 12.58 15.18
C PRO A 140 -13.45 13.20 14.44
N LEU A 141 -13.41 13.14 13.11
CA LEU A 141 -14.54 13.51 12.26
C LEU A 141 -15.48 12.30 12.16
N GLU A 142 -16.39 12.14 13.11
CA GLU A 142 -17.24 10.96 13.24
C GLU A 142 -18.14 10.72 12.04
N HIS A 143 -18.62 11.78 11.37
CA HIS A 143 -19.37 11.68 10.13
C HIS A 143 -18.53 11.06 8.99
N VAL A 144 -17.23 11.35 8.94
CA VAL A 144 -16.31 10.70 7.98
C VAL A 144 -16.10 9.23 8.33
N ILE A 145 -15.99 8.91 9.62
CA ILE A 145 -15.85 7.52 10.10
C ILE A 145 -17.10 6.71 9.74
N ALA A 146 -18.29 7.27 9.99
CA ALA A 146 -19.55 6.64 9.61
C ALA A 146 -19.65 6.44 8.09
N ALA A 147 -19.26 7.44 7.30
CA ALA A 147 -19.24 7.33 5.84
C ALA A 147 -18.25 6.27 5.33
N LYS A 148 -17.10 6.10 6.01
CA LYS A 148 -16.16 4.99 5.71
C LYS A 148 -16.82 3.63 5.96
N ALA A 149 -17.56 3.48 7.05
CA ALA A 149 -18.25 2.23 7.37
C ALA A 149 -19.28 1.87 6.30
N VAL A 150 -20.05 2.84 5.81
CA VAL A 150 -21.00 2.64 4.70
C VAL A 150 -20.26 2.22 3.43
N ALA A 151 -19.22 2.95 3.05
CA ALA A 151 -18.42 2.64 1.85
C ALA A 151 -17.81 1.23 1.92
N PHE A 152 -17.28 0.83 3.07
CA PHE A 152 -16.75 -0.52 3.25
C PHE A 152 -17.84 -1.59 3.20
N GLY A 153 -19.05 -1.29 3.71
CA GLY A 153 -20.21 -2.15 3.57
C GLY A 153 -20.62 -2.38 2.12
N GLU A 154 -20.57 -1.34 1.29
CA GLU A 154 -20.83 -1.44 -0.16
C GLU A 154 -19.77 -2.28 -0.88
N ILE A 155 -18.49 -2.12 -0.52
CA ILE A 155 -17.39 -2.90 -1.11
C ILE A 155 -17.52 -4.40 -0.84
N LEU A 156 -18.12 -4.80 0.25
CA LEU A 156 -18.36 -6.19 0.60
C LEU A 156 -19.48 -6.84 -0.25
N GLN A 157 -20.26 -6.06 -0.98
CA GLN A 157 -21.34 -6.59 -1.81
C GLN A 157 -20.79 -7.21 -3.12
N PRO A 158 -21.45 -8.27 -3.65
CA PRO A 158 -21.02 -8.92 -4.89
C PRO A 158 -20.94 -7.98 -6.09
N GLU A 159 -21.80 -6.98 -6.15
CA GLU A 159 -21.90 -6.00 -7.22
C GLU A 159 -20.61 -5.17 -7.33
N PHE A 160 -19.94 -4.90 -6.22
CA PHE A 160 -18.68 -4.19 -6.22
C PHE A 160 -17.56 -4.97 -6.93
N LYS A 161 -17.58 -6.30 -6.78
CA LYS A 161 -16.63 -7.17 -7.47
C LYS A 161 -16.81 -7.11 -8.99
N GLU A 162 -18.04 -7.12 -9.46
CA GLU A 162 -18.33 -7.00 -10.90
C GLU A 162 -17.96 -5.61 -11.43
N TYR A 163 -18.22 -4.56 -10.66
CA TYR A 163 -17.77 -3.22 -10.97
C TYR A 163 -16.24 -3.17 -11.10
N ALA A 164 -15.47 -3.73 -10.17
CA ALA A 164 -14.01 -3.73 -10.19
C ALA A 164 -13.45 -4.48 -11.41
N LYS A 165 -14.02 -5.61 -11.77
CA LYS A 165 -13.67 -6.34 -13.02
C LYS A 165 -13.95 -5.48 -14.26
N GLN A 166 -15.07 -4.77 -14.28
CA GLN A 166 -15.39 -3.88 -15.41
C GLN A 166 -14.41 -2.72 -15.51
N VAL A 167 -13.96 -2.14 -14.40
CA VAL A 167 -12.91 -1.11 -14.38
C VAL A 167 -11.62 -1.63 -15.03
N GLN A 168 -11.17 -2.83 -14.65
CA GLN A 168 -9.97 -3.45 -15.23
C GLN A 168 -10.14 -3.71 -16.74
N LYS A 169 -11.29 -4.22 -17.16
CA LYS A 169 -11.61 -4.46 -18.56
C LYS A 169 -11.60 -3.16 -19.38
N ASN A 170 -12.20 -2.10 -18.84
CA ASN A 170 -12.24 -0.80 -19.50
C ASN A 170 -10.82 -0.21 -19.67
N ALA A 171 -9.97 -0.33 -18.65
CA ALA A 171 -8.59 0.12 -18.71
C ALA A 171 -7.80 -0.64 -19.80
N ALA A 172 -7.97 -1.95 -19.92
CA ALA A 172 -7.32 -2.76 -20.95
C ALA A 172 -7.78 -2.36 -22.36
N VAL A 173 -9.09 -2.15 -22.55
CA VAL A 173 -9.64 -1.70 -23.86
C VAL A 173 -9.12 -0.30 -24.21
N LEU A 174 -9.09 0.62 -23.25
CA LEU A 174 -8.55 1.96 -23.49
C LEU A 174 -7.07 1.91 -23.86
N ALA A 175 -6.26 1.14 -23.16
CA ALA A 175 -4.84 0.98 -23.47
C ALA A 175 -4.65 0.42 -24.89
N GLN A 176 -5.41 -0.61 -25.26
CA GLN A 176 -5.32 -1.19 -26.60
C GLN A 176 -5.74 -0.19 -27.70
N ALA A 177 -6.79 0.60 -27.46
CA ALA A 177 -7.22 1.64 -28.41
C ALA A 177 -6.16 2.72 -28.59
N LEU A 178 -5.51 3.17 -27.53
CA LEU A 178 -4.43 4.15 -27.60
C LEU A 178 -3.20 3.60 -28.33
N ILE A 179 -2.82 2.35 -28.12
CA ILE A 179 -1.74 1.69 -28.85
C ILE A 179 -2.07 1.62 -30.35
N CYS A 180 -3.30 1.24 -30.71
CA CYS A 180 -3.73 1.19 -32.11
C CYS A 180 -3.72 2.57 -32.79
N LEU A 181 -3.85 3.67 -32.03
CA LEU A 181 -3.75 5.03 -32.55
C LEU A 181 -2.31 5.56 -32.58
N LEU A 182 -1.31 4.70 -32.41
CA LEU A 182 0.12 5.03 -32.40
C LEU A 182 0.53 5.96 -31.23
N TYR A 183 -0.33 6.07 -30.24
CA TYR A 183 0.10 6.65 -28.97
C TYR A 183 0.95 5.62 -28.24
N THR A 184 2.17 5.97 -27.94
CA THR A 184 2.96 5.19 -26.99
C THR A 184 2.21 5.15 -25.66
N SER A 185 2.11 3.97 -25.06
CA SER A 185 1.68 3.87 -23.67
C SER A 185 2.48 4.89 -22.89
N PRO A 186 1.85 5.77 -22.09
CA PRO A 186 2.62 6.62 -21.22
C PRO A 186 3.55 5.71 -20.43
N SER A 187 4.83 5.98 -20.57
CA SER A 187 5.85 5.24 -19.89
C SER A 187 5.48 5.21 -18.41
N PRO A 188 5.61 4.08 -17.76
CA PRO A 188 5.57 4.06 -16.33
C PRO A 188 6.60 5.00 -15.75
#